data_7846103f3de7a5ba8d2a13568976865b
#
_entry.id   7846103f3de7a5ba8d2a13568976865b
#
_cell.length_a   1.000
_cell.length_b   1.000
_cell.length_c   1.000
_cell.angle_alpha   90.00
_cell.angle_beta   90.00
_cell.angle_gamma   90.00
#
_symmetry.space_group_name_H-M   'P 1'
#
loop_
_entity.id
_entity.type
_entity.pdbx_description
1 polymer ?
#
loop_
_entity_poly.entity_id
_entity_poly.type
_entity_poly.pdbx_seq_one_letter_code
_entity_poly.pdbx_strand_id
1 'polypeptide(L)'
;MFGLIIRLREPLSEQGRADFARATILSCIVGVVRGISLIAFIPAALALTSGHSAWGMPLSAWLVVLAGCALASFVVEYLLAMRSYSVAFDFLSNMHRAIGDKVASLPLGSFRADTAGKTSRLVSRELMVLGEIFAHMYSPLIAAIVTSATMLVGITVFSPVLGLVCVVAIPVVGGGVWVARRCLQSGAALKEPPARELSHRIVEYATKQGALRACGRSASYEPLLRAEDAYGVAARRSLMRETVGQIVNGMAAQVVVVTLICAIGWLAVGEHVGPVAAIVAIGLLLRFTQILVDIGTLASAFETRRPVLDLSHEIL
;
A
#
# COMPACT_ATOMS: atom_id res chain seq x y z
N MET A 1 7.88 4.67 -9.40
CA MET A 1 8.12 3.64 -8.38
C MET A 1 9.59 3.20 -8.30
N PHE A 2 10.20 2.65 -9.36
CA PHE A 2 11.63 2.27 -9.35
C PHE A 2 12.56 3.42 -8.94
N GLY A 3 12.39 4.63 -9.48
CA GLY A 3 13.21 5.78 -9.10
C GLY A 3 13.08 6.19 -7.63
N LEU A 4 11.93 5.97 -7.01
CA LEU A 4 11.72 6.22 -5.58
C LEU A 4 12.49 5.20 -4.72
N ILE A 5 12.46 3.92 -5.09
CA ILE A 5 13.18 2.87 -4.38
C ILE A 5 14.69 3.08 -4.45
N ILE A 6 15.21 3.54 -5.60
CA ILE A 6 16.63 3.86 -5.74
C ILE A 6 17.03 5.00 -4.79
N ARG A 7 16.26 6.10 -4.75
CA ARG A 7 16.49 7.22 -3.85
C ARG A 7 16.40 6.85 -2.36
N LEU A 8 15.45 5.99 -2.00
CA LEU A 8 15.33 5.46 -0.63
C LEU A 8 16.52 4.59 -0.23
N ARG A 9 17.25 4.00 -1.19
CA ARG A 9 18.42 3.16 -0.94
C ARG A 9 19.70 3.98 -0.69
N GLU A 10 19.76 5.21 -1.18
CA GLU A 10 20.96 6.05 -1.06
C GLU A 10 21.41 6.30 0.39
N PRO A 11 20.50 6.65 1.35
CA PRO A 11 20.86 6.92 2.73
C PRO A 11 21.22 5.68 3.56
N LEU A 12 21.00 4.46 3.04
CA LEU A 12 21.26 3.23 3.77
C LEU A 12 22.76 2.95 3.89
N SER A 13 23.19 2.51 5.08
CA SER A 13 24.53 1.98 5.31
C SER A 13 24.78 0.71 4.45
N GLU A 14 26.03 0.24 4.42
CA GLU A 14 26.35 -1.03 3.74
C GLU A 14 25.57 -2.19 4.32
N GLN A 15 25.42 -2.23 5.65
CA GLN A 15 24.61 -3.25 6.34
C GLN A 15 23.13 -3.09 6.02
N GLY A 16 22.60 -1.85 6.02
CA GLY A 16 21.22 -1.57 5.64
C GLY A 16 20.89 -1.99 4.19
N ARG A 17 21.82 -1.79 3.26
CA ARG A 17 21.68 -2.25 1.87
C ARG A 17 21.68 -3.77 1.76
N ALA A 18 22.52 -4.47 2.55
CA ALA A 18 22.50 -5.93 2.59
C ALA A 18 21.18 -6.47 3.19
N ASP A 19 20.70 -5.88 4.27
CA ASP A 19 19.43 -6.25 4.88
C ASP A 19 18.23 -5.92 3.97
N PHE A 20 18.27 -4.83 3.21
CA PHE A 20 17.27 -4.50 2.20
C PHE A 20 17.22 -5.56 1.08
N ALA A 21 18.39 -6.01 0.58
CA ALA A 21 18.45 -7.08 -0.41
C ALA A 21 17.88 -8.39 0.15
N ARG A 22 18.24 -8.75 1.40
CA ARG A 22 17.71 -9.95 2.07
C ARG A 22 16.20 -9.85 2.28
N ALA A 23 15.68 -8.69 2.71
CA ALA A 23 14.24 -8.46 2.84
C ALA A 23 13.52 -8.61 1.49
N THR A 24 14.12 -8.14 0.39
CA THR A 24 13.56 -8.34 -0.96
C THR A 24 13.49 -9.81 -1.33
N ILE A 25 14.56 -10.57 -1.12
CA ILE A 25 14.60 -12.02 -1.39
C ILE A 25 13.57 -12.76 -0.53
N LEU A 26 13.50 -12.47 0.77
CA LEU A 26 12.52 -13.07 1.67
C LEU A 26 11.07 -12.74 1.25
N SER A 27 10.81 -11.50 0.80
CA SER A 27 9.50 -11.11 0.26
C SER A 27 9.11 -11.92 -0.98
N CYS A 28 10.08 -12.20 -1.87
CA CYS A 28 9.85 -13.06 -3.03
C CYS A 28 9.54 -14.51 -2.59
N ILE A 29 10.29 -15.04 -1.62
CA ILE A 29 10.06 -16.39 -1.10
C ILE A 29 8.66 -16.49 -0.48
N VAL A 30 8.27 -15.52 0.38
CA VAL A 30 6.92 -15.44 0.95
C VAL A 30 5.87 -15.43 -0.16
N GLY A 31 6.08 -14.61 -1.19
CA GLY A 31 5.15 -14.51 -2.32
C GLY A 31 4.97 -15.84 -3.05
N VAL A 32 6.06 -16.54 -3.34
CA VAL A 32 6.02 -17.86 -3.97
C VAL A 32 5.33 -18.90 -3.10
N VAL A 33 5.70 -18.99 -1.82
CA VAL A 33 5.11 -19.96 -0.88
C VAL A 33 3.61 -19.73 -0.70
N ARG A 34 3.17 -18.47 -0.55
CA ARG A 34 1.74 -18.10 -0.51
C ARG A 34 1.03 -18.47 -1.80
N GLY A 35 1.63 -18.19 -2.96
CA GLY A 35 1.06 -18.54 -4.26
C GLY A 35 0.90 -20.05 -4.44
N ILE A 36 1.91 -20.83 -4.11
CA ILE A 36 1.88 -22.30 -4.14
C ILE A 36 0.81 -22.85 -3.18
N SER A 37 0.73 -22.32 -1.95
CA SER A 37 -0.28 -22.72 -0.97
C SER A 37 -1.70 -22.51 -1.50
N LEU A 38 -1.97 -21.38 -2.14
CA LEU A 38 -3.28 -21.08 -2.74
C LEU A 38 -3.60 -22.02 -3.90
N ILE A 39 -2.63 -22.36 -4.77
CA ILE A 39 -2.82 -23.31 -5.86
C ILE A 39 -3.01 -24.73 -5.33
N ALA A 40 -2.27 -25.14 -4.30
CA ALA A 40 -2.37 -26.46 -3.67
C ALA A 40 -3.74 -26.70 -3.02
N PHE A 41 -4.51 -25.64 -2.76
CA PHE A 41 -5.88 -25.75 -2.26
C PHE A 41 -6.83 -26.41 -3.28
N ILE A 42 -6.57 -26.28 -4.60
CA ILE A 42 -7.36 -26.93 -5.66
C ILE A 42 -7.35 -28.47 -5.53
N PRO A 43 -6.19 -29.14 -5.63
CA PRO A 43 -6.14 -30.59 -5.54
C PRO A 43 -6.50 -31.11 -4.15
N ALA A 44 -6.24 -30.36 -3.09
CA ALA A 44 -6.67 -30.72 -1.74
C ALA A 44 -8.21 -30.80 -1.63
N ALA A 45 -8.92 -29.81 -2.15
CA ALA A 45 -10.38 -29.79 -2.15
C ALA A 45 -10.98 -30.88 -3.07
N LEU A 46 -10.35 -31.15 -4.22
CA LEU A 46 -10.75 -32.25 -5.10
C LEU A 46 -10.55 -33.61 -4.43
N ALA A 47 -9.45 -33.84 -3.74
CA ALA A 47 -9.18 -35.07 -3.00
C ALA A 47 -10.17 -35.27 -1.84
N LEU A 48 -10.56 -34.17 -1.17
CA LEU A 48 -11.55 -34.20 -0.07
C LEU A 48 -12.94 -34.66 -0.55
N THR A 49 -13.35 -34.18 -1.71
CA THR A 49 -14.72 -34.43 -2.20
C THR A 49 -14.85 -35.71 -3.03
N SER A 50 -13.82 -36.10 -3.77
CA SER A 50 -13.82 -37.32 -4.54
C SER A 50 -13.54 -38.58 -3.72
N GLY A 51 -12.97 -38.45 -2.51
CA GLY A 51 -12.51 -39.58 -1.72
C GLY A 51 -11.32 -40.35 -2.33
N HIS A 52 -10.80 -39.87 -3.46
CA HIS A 52 -9.71 -40.51 -4.21
C HIS A 52 -8.50 -39.56 -4.28
N SER A 53 -7.35 -40.07 -4.69
CA SER A 53 -6.15 -39.25 -4.91
C SER A 53 -6.38 -38.23 -6.02
N ALA A 54 -6.07 -36.96 -5.74
CA ALA A 54 -6.04 -35.90 -6.74
C ALA A 54 -4.57 -35.60 -7.12
N TRP A 55 -4.27 -35.50 -8.40
CA TRP A 55 -2.92 -35.31 -8.94
C TRP A 55 -1.90 -36.35 -8.40
N GLY A 56 -2.33 -37.60 -8.20
CA GLY A 56 -1.48 -38.70 -7.73
C GLY A 56 -1.18 -38.71 -6.22
N MET A 57 -1.74 -37.78 -5.42
CA MET A 57 -1.51 -37.71 -3.98
C MET A 57 -2.85 -37.83 -3.20
N PRO A 58 -2.85 -38.56 -2.05
CA PRO A 58 -3.99 -38.63 -1.16
C PRO A 58 -4.22 -37.28 -0.43
N LEU A 59 -5.42 -37.09 0.13
CA LEU A 59 -5.78 -35.89 0.89
C LEU A 59 -4.77 -35.60 2.01
N SER A 60 -4.32 -36.64 2.74
CA SER A 60 -3.36 -36.48 3.83
C SER A 60 -2.05 -35.82 3.37
N ALA A 61 -1.56 -36.19 2.18
CA ALA A 61 -0.35 -35.57 1.62
C ALA A 61 -0.57 -34.09 1.29
N TRP A 62 -1.72 -33.72 0.72
CA TRP A 62 -2.06 -32.33 0.45
C TRP A 62 -2.21 -31.50 1.72
N LEU A 63 -2.79 -32.05 2.78
CA LEU A 63 -2.88 -31.39 4.08
C LEU A 63 -1.47 -31.16 4.70
N VAL A 64 -0.56 -32.12 4.56
CA VAL A 64 0.86 -31.96 4.98
C VAL A 64 1.54 -30.86 4.17
N VAL A 65 1.33 -30.81 2.84
CA VAL A 65 1.86 -29.72 1.99
C VAL A 65 1.32 -28.36 2.44
N LEU A 66 0.02 -28.22 2.68
CA LEU A 66 -0.58 -26.96 3.14
C LEU A 66 -0.06 -26.56 4.53
N ALA A 67 0.05 -27.50 5.46
CA ALA A 67 0.62 -27.25 6.77
C ALA A 67 2.10 -26.85 6.68
N GLY A 68 2.87 -27.51 5.82
CA GLY A 68 4.27 -27.16 5.53
C GLY A 68 4.41 -25.75 4.93
N CYS A 69 3.56 -25.40 3.97
CA CYS A 69 3.51 -24.04 3.41
C CYS A 69 3.14 -22.98 4.46
N ALA A 70 2.18 -23.28 5.35
CA ALA A 70 1.80 -22.38 6.42
C ALA A 70 2.95 -22.14 7.41
N LEU A 71 3.63 -23.22 7.82
CA LEU A 71 4.80 -23.13 8.72
C LEU A 71 5.96 -22.38 8.04
N ALA A 72 6.25 -22.70 6.78
CA ALA A 72 7.28 -22.01 6.01
C ALA A 72 6.96 -20.50 5.86
N SER A 73 5.70 -20.15 5.54
CA SER A 73 5.27 -18.76 5.49
C SER A 73 5.48 -18.05 6.82
N PHE A 74 5.08 -18.66 7.91
CA PHE A 74 5.24 -18.09 9.25
C PHE A 74 6.73 -17.79 9.57
N VAL A 75 7.61 -18.77 9.34
CA VAL A 75 9.05 -18.61 9.61
C VAL A 75 9.66 -17.53 8.72
N VAL A 76 9.39 -17.57 7.42
CA VAL A 76 9.95 -16.60 6.48
C VAL A 76 9.41 -15.20 6.74
N GLU A 77 8.12 -15.05 7.07
CA GLU A 77 7.52 -13.75 7.43
C GLU A 77 8.10 -13.16 8.70
N TYR A 78 8.38 -14.00 9.70
CA TYR A 78 9.08 -13.58 10.92
C TYR A 78 10.48 -13.03 10.61
N LEU A 79 11.26 -13.77 9.82
CA LEU A 79 12.60 -13.33 9.39
C LEU A 79 12.52 -12.05 8.53
N LEU A 80 11.54 -11.97 7.64
CA LEU A 80 11.27 -10.81 6.80
C LEU A 80 10.96 -9.56 7.65
N ALA A 81 10.08 -9.70 8.65
CA ALA A 81 9.74 -8.61 9.55
C ALA A 81 10.98 -8.07 10.27
N MET A 82 11.80 -8.94 10.84
CA MET A 82 13.04 -8.54 11.50
C MET A 82 13.96 -7.73 10.55
N ARG A 83 14.14 -8.18 9.30
CA ARG A 83 14.98 -7.48 8.33
C ARG A 83 14.36 -6.16 7.87
N SER A 84 13.05 -6.11 7.68
CA SER A 84 12.34 -4.88 7.29
C SER A 84 12.45 -3.79 8.36
N TYR A 85 12.33 -4.16 9.64
CA TYR A 85 12.55 -3.23 10.74
C TYR A 85 14.02 -2.80 10.87
N SER A 86 14.98 -3.73 10.68
CA SER A 86 16.40 -3.38 10.66
C SER A 86 16.71 -2.31 9.60
N VAL A 87 16.19 -2.47 8.39
CA VAL A 87 16.32 -1.48 7.31
C VAL A 87 15.67 -0.14 7.69
N ALA A 88 14.47 -0.16 8.27
CA ALA A 88 13.78 1.05 8.69
C ALA A 88 14.56 1.85 9.74
N PHE A 89 15.12 1.16 10.73
CA PHE A 89 15.95 1.79 11.78
C PHE A 89 17.28 2.31 11.23
N ASP A 90 17.96 1.57 10.35
CA ASP A 90 19.17 2.02 9.69
C ASP A 90 18.92 3.29 8.87
N PHE A 91 17.86 3.30 8.08
CA PHE A 91 17.42 4.47 7.32
C PHE A 91 17.17 5.67 8.23
N LEU A 92 16.37 5.51 9.30
CA LEU A 92 16.04 6.58 10.23
C LEU A 92 17.30 7.12 10.94
N SER A 93 18.19 6.23 11.40
CA SER A 93 19.42 6.62 12.09
C SER A 93 20.32 7.45 11.17
N ASN A 94 20.52 6.99 9.93
CA ASN A 94 21.38 7.69 8.97
C ASN A 94 20.78 9.02 8.52
N MET A 95 19.46 9.09 8.30
CA MET A 95 18.79 10.34 7.95
C MET A 95 18.82 11.36 9.08
N HIS A 96 18.59 10.93 10.34
CA HIS A 96 18.72 11.84 11.49
C HIS A 96 20.12 12.39 11.63
N ARG A 97 21.15 11.54 11.45
CA ARG A 97 22.55 11.97 11.48
C ARG A 97 22.87 12.96 10.35
N ALA A 98 22.48 12.63 9.11
CA ALA A 98 22.73 13.50 7.95
C ALA A 98 22.07 14.87 8.10
N ILE A 99 20.83 14.95 8.61
CA ILE A 99 20.16 16.21 8.90
C ILE A 99 20.87 16.96 10.05
N GLY A 100 21.27 16.26 11.11
CA GLY A 100 22.02 16.84 12.21
C GLY A 100 23.34 17.48 11.75
N ASP A 101 24.11 16.77 10.95
CA ASP A 101 25.38 17.25 10.38
C ASP A 101 25.15 18.45 9.46
N LYS A 102 24.09 18.40 8.63
CA LYS A 102 23.71 19.53 7.77
C LYS A 102 23.34 20.76 8.59
N VAL A 103 22.48 20.60 9.60
CA VAL A 103 22.07 21.71 10.48
C VAL A 103 23.28 22.32 11.20
N ALA A 104 24.22 21.48 11.68
CA ALA A 104 25.45 21.96 12.31
C ALA A 104 26.37 22.73 11.35
N SER A 105 26.32 22.44 10.05
CA SER A 105 27.12 23.12 9.02
C SER A 105 26.50 24.40 8.47
N LEU A 106 25.21 24.68 8.78
CA LEU A 106 24.53 25.87 8.28
C LEU A 106 25.07 27.17 8.95
N PRO A 107 25.31 28.25 8.17
CA PRO A 107 25.65 29.54 8.73
C PRO A 107 24.52 30.10 9.59
N LEU A 108 24.87 30.82 10.68
CA LEU A 108 23.89 31.35 11.64
C LEU A 108 22.78 32.19 11.02
N GLY A 109 23.04 32.88 9.90
CA GLY A 109 22.03 33.66 9.17
C GLY A 109 20.95 32.84 8.46
N SER A 110 21.12 31.51 8.35
CA SER A 110 20.17 30.59 7.74
C SER A 110 19.02 30.18 8.68
N PHE A 111 19.20 30.40 9.99
CA PHE A 111 18.23 30.04 11.02
C PHE A 111 17.07 31.04 11.08
N ARG A 112 16.20 31.00 10.07
CA ARG A 112 14.93 31.72 10.10
C ARG A 112 13.86 30.85 10.78
N ALA A 113 12.85 31.48 11.37
CA ALA A 113 11.76 30.78 12.03
C ALA A 113 11.05 29.73 11.11
N ASP A 114 10.94 30.02 9.81
CA ASP A 114 10.37 29.11 8.81
C ASP A 114 11.28 27.87 8.58
N THR A 115 12.59 28.06 8.50
CA THR A 115 13.58 26.97 8.34
C THR A 115 13.59 26.04 9.56
N ALA A 116 13.58 26.60 10.76
CA ALA A 116 13.55 25.84 12.01
C ALA A 116 12.26 25.00 12.11
N GLY A 117 11.10 25.58 11.75
CA GLY A 117 9.82 24.88 11.76
C GLY A 117 9.75 23.73 10.73
N LYS A 118 10.28 23.94 9.52
CA LYS A 118 10.36 22.91 8.47
C LYS A 118 11.24 21.74 8.90
N THR A 119 12.44 22.04 9.41
CA THR A 119 13.40 21.02 9.86
C THR A 119 12.84 20.22 11.04
N SER A 120 12.25 20.89 12.04
CA SER A 120 11.62 20.23 13.18
C SER A 120 10.51 19.28 12.75
N ARG A 121 9.64 19.71 11.83
CA ARG A 121 8.57 18.88 11.29
C ARG A 121 9.11 17.65 10.51
N LEU A 122 10.14 17.86 9.70
CA LEU A 122 10.80 16.80 8.95
C LEU A 122 11.34 15.74 9.91
N VAL A 123 12.12 16.12 10.90
CA VAL A 123 12.77 15.23 11.86
C VAL A 123 11.75 14.49 12.73
N SER A 124 10.71 15.19 13.22
CA SER A 124 9.79 14.61 14.19
C SER A 124 8.72 13.70 13.57
N ARG A 125 8.22 14.00 12.38
CA ARG A 125 7.07 13.31 11.80
C ARG A 125 7.36 12.69 10.44
N GLU A 126 7.96 13.44 9.53
CA GLU A 126 8.04 13.04 8.13
C GLU A 126 9.04 11.92 7.91
N LEU A 127 10.17 11.91 8.64
CA LEU A 127 11.12 10.79 8.60
C LEU A 127 10.52 9.48 9.11
N MET A 128 9.67 9.52 10.15
CA MET A 128 8.96 8.34 10.64
C MET A 128 8.08 7.73 9.54
N VAL A 129 7.36 8.59 8.79
CA VAL A 129 6.52 8.16 7.66
C VAL A 129 7.35 7.51 6.55
N LEU A 130 8.59 7.97 6.31
CA LEU A 130 9.51 7.32 5.35
C LEU A 130 10.01 5.98 5.88
N GLY A 131 10.32 5.87 7.18
CA GLY A 131 10.69 4.61 7.82
C GLY A 131 9.59 3.54 7.72
N GLU A 132 8.31 3.94 7.84
CA GLU A 132 7.15 3.05 7.65
C GLU A 132 7.10 2.40 6.27
N ILE A 133 7.66 3.04 5.23
CA ILE A 133 7.74 2.47 3.89
C ILE A 133 8.50 1.15 3.92
N PHE A 134 9.64 1.10 4.60
CA PHE A 134 10.45 -0.12 4.71
C PHE A 134 9.81 -1.16 5.63
N ALA A 135 9.27 -0.72 6.77
CA ALA A 135 8.71 -1.62 7.75
C ALA A 135 7.40 -2.30 7.29
N HIS A 136 6.50 -1.53 6.62
CA HIS A 136 5.12 -1.97 6.43
C HIS A 136 4.59 -1.94 5.00
N MET A 137 5.33 -1.37 4.03
CA MET A 137 4.79 -1.19 2.68
C MET A 137 5.58 -1.92 1.61
N TYR A 138 6.91 -1.83 1.65
CA TYR A 138 7.77 -2.39 0.61
C TYR A 138 7.67 -3.91 0.53
N SER A 139 7.89 -4.59 1.64
CA SER A 139 7.90 -6.05 1.70
C SER A 139 6.54 -6.67 1.35
N PRO A 140 5.39 -6.20 1.89
CA PRO A 140 4.07 -6.68 1.49
C PRO A 140 3.76 -6.45 0.00
N LEU A 141 4.22 -5.32 -0.57
CA LEU A 141 4.02 -5.03 -1.98
C LEU A 141 4.74 -6.03 -2.89
N ILE A 142 6.03 -6.29 -2.62
CA ILE A 142 6.80 -7.28 -3.39
C ILE A 142 6.18 -8.68 -3.23
N ALA A 143 5.85 -9.09 -2.01
CA ALA A 143 5.21 -10.37 -1.75
C ALA A 143 3.87 -10.49 -2.50
N ALA A 144 3.03 -9.47 -2.52
CA ALA A 144 1.75 -9.47 -3.24
C ALA A 144 1.95 -9.59 -4.76
N ILE A 145 2.91 -8.87 -5.35
CA ILE A 145 3.25 -8.97 -6.78
C ILE A 145 3.70 -10.39 -7.13
N VAL A 146 4.60 -10.97 -6.33
CA VAL A 146 5.11 -12.33 -6.58
C VAL A 146 4.00 -13.36 -6.35
N THR A 147 3.16 -13.20 -5.32
CA THR A 147 2.01 -14.08 -5.08
C THR A 147 1.06 -14.07 -6.28
N SER A 148 0.70 -12.87 -6.78
CA SER A 148 -0.22 -12.77 -7.93
C SER A 148 0.39 -13.39 -9.20
N ALA A 149 1.69 -13.21 -9.44
CA ALA A 149 2.39 -13.84 -10.56
C ALA A 149 2.39 -15.37 -10.45
N THR A 150 2.71 -15.90 -9.26
CA THR A 150 2.70 -17.36 -9.00
C THR A 150 1.30 -17.94 -9.16
N MET A 151 0.27 -17.24 -8.63
CA MET A 151 -1.12 -17.65 -8.81
C MET A 151 -1.54 -17.64 -10.29
N LEU A 152 -1.16 -16.60 -11.03
CA LEU A 152 -1.48 -16.50 -12.46
C LEU A 152 -0.91 -17.68 -13.24
N VAL A 153 0.35 -18.04 -12.98
CA VAL A 153 0.99 -19.22 -13.59
C VAL A 153 0.20 -20.49 -13.23
N GLY A 154 -0.09 -20.72 -11.96
CA GLY A 154 -0.81 -21.91 -11.50
C GLY A 154 -2.23 -22.00 -12.08
N ILE A 155 -2.98 -20.89 -12.12
CA ILE A 155 -4.33 -20.83 -12.72
C ILE A 155 -4.26 -21.10 -14.23
N THR A 156 -3.25 -20.57 -14.93
CA THR A 156 -3.09 -20.79 -16.38
C THR A 156 -2.75 -22.25 -16.68
N VAL A 157 -1.96 -22.91 -15.85
CA VAL A 157 -1.66 -24.35 -15.97
C VAL A 157 -2.90 -25.19 -15.70
N PHE A 158 -3.73 -24.80 -14.74
CA PHE A 158 -4.99 -25.50 -14.43
C PHE A 158 -6.04 -25.31 -15.53
N SER A 159 -6.24 -24.08 -16.01
CA SER A 159 -7.19 -23.73 -17.08
C SER A 159 -6.69 -22.49 -17.83
N PRO A 160 -6.27 -22.63 -19.11
CA PRO A 160 -5.83 -21.49 -19.91
C PRO A 160 -6.87 -20.40 -20.08
N VAL A 161 -8.17 -20.77 -20.10
CA VAL A 161 -9.28 -19.81 -20.19
C VAL A 161 -9.35 -18.93 -18.95
N LEU A 162 -9.25 -19.52 -17.75
CA LEU A 162 -9.24 -18.77 -16.50
C LEU A 162 -7.96 -17.92 -16.38
N GLY A 163 -6.83 -18.43 -16.85
CA GLY A 163 -5.57 -17.67 -16.93
C GLY A 163 -5.73 -16.42 -17.81
N LEU A 164 -6.36 -16.54 -18.98
CA LEU A 164 -6.61 -15.39 -19.87
C LEU A 164 -7.51 -14.35 -19.19
N VAL A 165 -8.57 -14.78 -18.49
CA VAL A 165 -9.47 -13.85 -17.75
C VAL A 165 -8.70 -13.15 -16.63
N CYS A 166 -7.79 -13.84 -15.93
CA CYS A 166 -6.91 -13.22 -14.94
C CYS A 166 -5.97 -12.17 -15.57
N VAL A 167 -5.40 -12.44 -16.75
CA VAL A 167 -4.57 -11.46 -17.47
C VAL A 167 -5.38 -10.21 -17.83
N VAL A 168 -6.62 -10.36 -18.30
CA VAL A 168 -7.52 -9.24 -18.62
C VAL A 168 -7.94 -8.49 -17.33
N ALA A 169 -8.06 -9.17 -16.20
CA ALA A 169 -8.39 -8.56 -14.92
C ALA A 169 -7.33 -7.54 -14.45
N ILE A 170 -6.06 -7.78 -14.76
CA ILE A 170 -4.96 -6.90 -14.33
C ILE A 170 -5.14 -5.45 -14.83
N PRO A 171 -5.33 -5.16 -16.13
CA PRO A 171 -5.52 -3.81 -16.60
C PRO A 171 -6.86 -3.20 -16.13
N VAL A 172 -7.91 -3.98 -15.93
CA VAL A 172 -9.21 -3.49 -15.45
C VAL A 172 -9.10 -3.00 -14.01
N VAL A 173 -8.54 -3.83 -13.11
CA VAL A 173 -8.31 -3.44 -11.71
C VAL A 173 -7.28 -2.31 -11.63
N GLY A 174 -6.19 -2.40 -12.40
CA GLY A 174 -5.17 -1.35 -12.47
C GLY A 174 -5.73 0.00 -12.92
N GLY A 175 -6.65 0.00 -13.90
CA GLY A 175 -7.38 1.19 -14.34
C GLY A 175 -8.27 1.77 -13.25
N GLY A 176 -9.00 0.93 -12.51
CA GLY A 176 -9.80 1.35 -11.36
C GLY A 176 -8.96 2.01 -10.26
N VAL A 177 -7.84 1.39 -9.91
CA VAL A 177 -6.87 1.94 -8.96
C VAL A 177 -6.29 3.26 -9.45
N TRP A 178 -5.95 3.37 -10.74
CA TRP A 178 -5.41 4.61 -11.32
C TRP A 178 -6.42 5.76 -11.26
N VAL A 179 -7.69 5.51 -11.57
CA VAL A 179 -8.78 6.50 -11.45
C VAL A 179 -8.96 6.91 -9.99
N ALA A 180 -9.06 5.94 -9.08
CA ALA A 180 -9.19 6.19 -7.64
C ALA A 180 -8.07 7.09 -7.12
N ARG A 181 -6.83 6.77 -7.49
CA ARG A 181 -5.65 7.56 -7.15
C ARG A 181 -5.73 9.00 -7.67
N ARG A 182 -6.15 9.19 -8.93
CA ARG A 182 -6.29 10.52 -9.50
C ARG A 182 -7.36 11.34 -8.78
N CYS A 183 -8.46 10.73 -8.40
CA CYS A 183 -9.51 11.34 -7.59
C CYS A 183 -8.98 11.74 -6.21
N LEU A 184 -8.26 10.85 -5.53
CA LEU A 184 -7.66 11.08 -4.22
C LEU A 184 -6.66 12.27 -4.25
N GLN A 185 -5.74 12.26 -5.22
CA GLN A 185 -4.76 13.34 -5.39
C GLN A 185 -5.43 14.68 -5.69
N SER A 186 -6.45 14.70 -6.56
CA SER A 186 -7.19 15.92 -6.86
C SER A 186 -8.02 16.43 -5.68
N GLY A 187 -8.52 15.53 -4.83
CA GLY A 187 -9.18 15.87 -3.58
C GLY A 187 -8.22 16.50 -2.57
N ALA A 188 -7.06 15.88 -2.35
CA ALA A 188 -6.03 16.37 -1.46
C ALA A 188 -5.53 17.78 -1.88
N ALA A 189 -5.28 17.98 -3.17
CA ALA A 189 -4.84 19.26 -3.72
C ALA A 189 -5.85 20.40 -3.46
N LEU A 190 -7.14 20.11 -3.45
CA LEU A 190 -8.18 21.11 -3.11
C LEU A 190 -8.22 21.47 -1.64
N LYS A 191 -7.96 20.52 -0.76
CA LYS A 191 -8.07 20.67 0.68
C LYS A 191 -6.84 21.35 1.28
N GLU A 192 -5.67 21.18 0.68
CA GLU A 192 -4.40 21.60 1.25
C GLU A 192 -4.26 23.12 1.42
N PRO A 193 -4.57 23.99 0.43
CA PRO A 193 -4.46 25.44 0.61
C PRO A 193 -5.37 26.00 1.69
N PRO A 194 -6.68 25.68 1.78
CA PRO A 194 -7.54 26.12 2.87
C PRO A 194 -7.12 25.57 4.24
N ALA A 195 -6.55 24.37 4.31
CA ALA A 195 -6.02 23.80 5.54
C ALA A 195 -4.82 24.58 6.08
N ARG A 196 -3.93 25.02 5.20
CA ARG A 196 -2.79 25.89 5.59
C ARG A 196 -3.26 27.26 6.08
N GLU A 197 -4.22 27.87 5.36
CA GLU A 197 -4.78 29.16 5.78
C GLU A 197 -5.49 29.06 7.13
N LEU A 198 -6.31 28.02 7.33
CA LEU A 198 -6.96 27.78 8.63
C LEU A 198 -5.92 27.62 9.75
N SER A 199 -4.87 26.84 9.54
CA SER A 199 -3.79 26.68 10.52
C SER A 199 -3.11 28.01 10.84
N HIS A 200 -2.84 28.85 9.84
CA HIS A 200 -2.28 30.18 10.04
C HIS A 200 -3.22 31.08 10.87
N ARG A 201 -4.52 31.08 10.57
CA ARG A 201 -5.52 31.87 11.33
C ARG A 201 -5.70 31.39 12.76
N ILE A 202 -5.60 30.08 13.02
CA ILE A 202 -5.62 29.54 14.38
C ILE A 202 -4.43 30.08 15.20
N VAL A 203 -3.22 30.06 14.65
CA VAL A 203 -2.03 30.60 15.31
C VAL A 203 -2.14 32.10 15.55
N GLU A 204 -2.61 32.85 14.54
CA GLU A 204 -2.85 34.29 14.65
C GLU A 204 -3.87 34.61 15.75
N TYR A 205 -5.00 33.87 15.77
CA TYR A 205 -6.04 34.01 16.79
C TYR A 205 -5.49 33.73 18.19
N ALA A 206 -4.72 32.64 18.36
CA ALA A 206 -4.11 32.30 19.64
C ALA A 206 -3.14 33.40 20.13
N THR A 207 -2.31 33.92 19.23
CA THR A 207 -1.32 34.96 19.57
C THR A 207 -1.98 36.29 19.93
N LYS A 208 -3.10 36.63 19.29
CA LYS A 208 -3.82 37.89 19.48
C LYS A 208 -4.96 37.82 20.54
N GLN A 209 -5.07 36.71 21.30
CA GLN A 209 -6.13 36.48 22.26
C GLN A 209 -6.30 37.59 23.31
N GLY A 210 -5.17 38.12 23.83
CA GLY A 210 -5.21 39.21 24.80
C GLY A 210 -5.93 40.46 24.26
N ALA A 211 -5.58 40.88 23.04
CA ALA A 211 -6.18 42.03 22.38
C ALA A 211 -7.67 41.78 22.02
N LEU A 212 -7.97 40.57 21.51
CA LEU A 212 -9.35 40.21 21.14
C LEU A 212 -10.29 40.17 22.33
N ARG A 213 -9.82 39.70 23.51
CA ARG A 213 -10.59 39.71 24.74
C ARG A 213 -10.78 41.14 25.23
N ALA A 214 -9.76 42.00 25.21
CA ALA A 214 -9.87 43.39 25.61
C ALA A 214 -10.91 44.16 24.76
N CYS A 215 -11.02 43.82 23.47
CA CYS A 215 -12.02 44.41 22.57
C CYS A 215 -13.38 43.70 22.55
N GLY A 216 -13.59 42.63 23.34
CA GLY A 216 -14.84 41.86 23.36
C GLY A 216 -15.11 41.07 22.09
N ARG A 217 -14.09 40.83 21.21
CA ARG A 217 -14.23 40.20 19.91
C ARG A 217 -13.65 38.78 19.83
N SER A 218 -13.35 38.16 20.95
CA SER A 218 -12.77 36.81 20.97
C SER A 218 -13.69 35.73 20.36
N ALA A 219 -15.01 35.87 20.49
CA ALA A 219 -15.98 34.92 19.92
C ALA A 219 -16.34 35.19 18.46
N SER A 220 -15.99 36.37 17.91
CA SER A 220 -16.40 36.83 16.58
C SER A 220 -15.20 37.23 15.71
N TYR A 221 -14.10 36.47 15.80
CA TYR A 221 -12.91 36.72 14.96
C TYR A 221 -13.17 36.24 13.54
N GLU A 222 -13.71 37.14 12.73
CA GLU A 222 -14.17 36.85 11.35
C GLU A 222 -13.13 36.19 10.43
N PRO A 223 -11.83 36.56 10.47
CA PRO A 223 -10.83 35.87 9.62
C PRO A 223 -10.71 34.37 9.89
N LEU A 224 -10.85 33.94 11.15
CA LEU A 224 -10.85 32.52 11.50
C LEU A 224 -12.12 31.81 11.01
N LEU A 225 -13.29 32.41 11.23
CA LEU A 225 -14.58 31.87 10.79
C LEU A 225 -14.63 31.67 9.26
N ARG A 226 -14.16 32.67 8.51
CA ARG A 226 -14.07 32.55 7.02
C ARG A 226 -13.11 31.45 6.59
N ALA A 227 -11.98 31.28 7.27
CA ALA A 227 -11.01 30.23 6.96
C ALA A 227 -11.57 28.84 7.30
N GLU A 228 -12.34 28.73 8.39
CA GLU A 228 -13.06 27.50 8.78
C GLU A 228 -14.11 27.12 7.74
N ASP A 229 -14.95 28.05 7.31
CA ASP A 229 -15.96 27.82 6.27
C ASP A 229 -15.32 27.40 4.94
N ALA A 230 -14.26 28.11 4.52
CA ALA A 230 -13.53 27.77 3.30
C ALA A 230 -12.92 26.36 3.36
N TYR A 231 -12.34 25.99 4.51
CA TYR A 231 -11.83 24.64 4.74
C TYR A 231 -12.97 23.61 4.75
N GLY A 232 -14.10 23.90 5.39
CA GLY A 232 -15.26 23.01 5.42
C GLY A 232 -15.81 22.69 4.03
N VAL A 233 -15.94 23.71 3.17
CA VAL A 233 -16.36 23.54 1.76
C VAL A 233 -15.34 22.72 0.98
N ALA A 234 -14.04 23.01 1.12
CA ALA A 234 -12.98 22.27 0.44
C ALA A 234 -12.90 20.81 0.92
N ALA A 235 -13.04 20.57 2.22
CA ALA A 235 -13.04 19.24 2.82
C ALA A 235 -14.20 18.39 2.29
N ARG A 236 -15.42 18.94 2.20
CA ARG A 236 -16.57 18.23 1.61
C ARG A 236 -16.33 17.87 0.14
N ARG A 237 -15.78 18.79 -0.66
CA ARG A 237 -15.44 18.52 -2.07
C ARG A 237 -14.35 17.47 -2.21
N SER A 238 -13.34 17.50 -1.36
CA SER A 238 -12.28 16.49 -1.28
C SER A 238 -12.88 15.11 -0.98
N LEU A 239 -13.71 15.03 0.07
CA LEU A 239 -14.37 13.79 0.48
C LEU A 239 -15.23 13.18 -0.64
N MET A 240 -16.01 14.01 -1.35
CA MET A 240 -16.81 13.56 -2.50
C MET A 240 -15.93 12.95 -3.60
N ARG A 241 -14.80 13.58 -3.94
CA ARG A 241 -13.87 13.03 -4.94
C ARG A 241 -13.24 11.74 -4.50
N GLU A 242 -12.82 11.66 -3.22
CA GLU A 242 -12.25 10.45 -2.64
C GLU A 242 -13.27 9.30 -2.66
N THR A 243 -14.52 9.58 -2.29
CA THR A 243 -15.62 8.61 -2.32
C THR A 243 -15.90 8.12 -3.74
N VAL A 244 -15.98 9.02 -4.71
CA VAL A 244 -16.16 8.64 -6.14
C VAL A 244 -15.00 7.76 -6.60
N GLY A 245 -13.76 8.11 -6.26
CA GLY A 245 -12.59 7.29 -6.59
C GLY A 245 -12.69 5.88 -6.00
N GLN A 246 -13.09 5.76 -4.72
CA GLN A 246 -13.26 4.46 -4.06
C GLN A 246 -14.40 3.64 -4.69
N ILE A 247 -15.52 4.26 -5.04
CA ILE A 247 -16.64 3.58 -5.72
C ILE A 247 -16.16 3.04 -7.06
N VAL A 248 -15.47 3.85 -7.89
CA VAL A 248 -14.97 3.40 -9.19
C VAL A 248 -14.00 2.22 -9.05
N ASN A 249 -13.09 2.28 -8.06
CA ASN A 249 -12.18 1.16 -7.79
C ASN A 249 -12.93 -0.11 -7.37
N GLY A 250 -13.90 0.02 -6.48
CA GLY A 250 -14.75 -1.10 -6.05
C GLY A 250 -15.57 -1.68 -7.19
N MET A 251 -16.16 -0.83 -8.05
CA MET A 251 -16.89 -1.28 -9.24
C MET A 251 -15.98 -2.00 -10.23
N ALA A 252 -14.77 -1.52 -10.47
CA ALA A 252 -13.81 -2.20 -11.34
C ALA A 252 -13.48 -3.61 -10.83
N ALA A 253 -13.21 -3.74 -9.53
CA ALA A 253 -13.00 -5.04 -8.91
C ALA A 253 -14.24 -5.95 -9.02
N GLN A 254 -15.45 -5.39 -8.80
CA GLN A 254 -16.69 -6.15 -8.89
C GLN A 254 -17.00 -6.65 -10.31
N VAL A 255 -16.73 -5.84 -11.33
CA VAL A 255 -16.88 -6.24 -12.74
C VAL A 255 -15.97 -7.44 -13.04
N VAL A 256 -14.72 -7.41 -12.56
CA VAL A 256 -13.79 -8.54 -12.71
C VAL A 256 -14.35 -9.79 -12.03
N VAL A 257 -14.82 -9.67 -10.79
CA VAL A 257 -15.40 -10.80 -10.03
C VAL A 257 -16.61 -11.40 -10.77
N VAL A 258 -17.53 -10.58 -11.25
CA VAL A 258 -18.70 -11.05 -12.00
C VAL A 258 -18.27 -11.75 -13.29
N THR A 259 -17.34 -11.16 -14.05
CA THR A 259 -16.81 -11.78 -15.27
C THR A 259 -16.17 -13.14 -15.00
N LEU A 260 -15.40 -13.26 -13.91
CA LEU A 260 -14.79 -14.51 -13.49
C LEU A 260 -15.83 -15.57 -13.11
N ILE A 261 -16.87 -15.20 -12.35
CA ILE A 261 -17.95 -16.12 -11.98
C ILE A 261 -18.69 -16.58 -13.24
N CYS A 262 -19.00 -15.69 -14.17
CA CYS A 262 -19.65 -16.04 -15.44
C CYS A 262 -18.77 -16.99 -16.28
N ALA A 263 -17.47 -16.74 -16.36
CA ALA A 263 -16.52 -17.60 -17.09
C ALA A 263 -16.45 -19.01 -16.48
N ILE A 264 -16.40 -19.10 -15.15
CA ILE A 264 -16.42 -20.41 -14.46
C ILE A 264 -17.75 -21.11 -14.66
N GLY A 265 -18.87 -20.40 -14.55
CA GLY A 265 -20.20 -20.95 -14.78
C GLY A 265 -20.34 -21.51 -16.20
N TRP A 266 -19.85 -20.79 -17.19
CA TRP A 266 -19.82 -21.27 -18.58
C TRP A 266 -18.96 -22.54 -18.76
N LEU A 267 -17.77 -22.60 -18.14
CA LEU A 267 -16.92 -23.78 -18.16
C LEU A 267 -17.53 -24.99 -17.41
N ALA A 268 -18.27 -24.72 -16.32
CA ALA A 268 -18.93 -25.78 -15.55
C ALA A 268 -20.14 -26.37 -16.31
N VAL A 269 -20.94 -25.53 -16.99
CA VAL A 269 -22.06 -25.99 -17.84
C VAL A 269 -21.55 -26.79 -19.04
N GLY A 270 -20.38 -26.46 -19.59
CA GLY A 270 -19.73 -27.20 -20.66
C GLY A 270 -19.05 -28.51 -20.22
N GLU A 271 -19.22 -28.94 -18.98
CA GLU A 271 -18.62 -30.15 -18.38
C GLU A 271 -17.07 -30.15 -18.41
N HIS A 272 -16.45 -29.00 -18.68
CA HIS A 272 -14.99 -28.85 -18.72
C HIS A 272 -14.36 -28.80 -17.32
N VAL A 273 -15.17 -28.42 -16.31
CA VAL A 273 -14.75 -28.28 -14.91
C VAL A 273 -15.84 -28.83 -14.00
N GLY A 274 -15.46 -29.78 -13.14
CA GLY A 274 -16.40 -30.35 -12.17
C GLY A 274 -16.90 -29.29 -11.15
N PRO A 275 -18.10 -29.49 -10.52
CA PRO A 275 -18.70 -28.45 -9.66
C PRO A 275 -17.84 -28.05 -8.47
N VAL A 276 -17.11 -28.98 -7.90
CA VAL A 276 -16.20 -28.69 -6.76
C VAL A 276 -15.02 -27.85 -7.21
N ALA A 277 -14.40 -28.20 -8.32
CA ALA A 277 -13.30 -27.42 -8.89
C ALA A 277 -13.76 -26.01 -9.26
N ALA A 278 -15.01 -25.85 -9.73
CA ALA A 278 -15.60 -24.54 -10.01
C ALA A 278 -15.73 -23.68 -8.74
N ILE A 279 -16.24 -24.24 -7.63
CA ILE A 279 -16.35 -23.51 -6.35
C ILE A 279 -14.97 -23.06 -5.84
N VAL A 280 -13.99 -23.98 -5.87
CA VAL A 280 -12.63 -23.66 -5.42
C VAL A 280 -11.98 -22.62 -6.32
N ALA A 281 -12.19 -22.72 -7.64
CA ALA A 281 -11.69 -21.73 -8.59
C ALA A 281 -12.30 -20.35 -8.34
N ILE A 282 -13.58 -20.23 -8.01
CA ILE A 282 -14.21 -18.96 -7.60
C ILE A 282 -13.47 -18.36 -6.41
N GLY A 283 -13.24 -19.13 -5.34
CA GLY A 283 -12.53 -18.66 -4.15
C GLY A 283 -11.11 -18.19 -4.47
N LEU A 284 -10.39 -18.93 -5.30
CA LEU A 284 -9.03 -18.60 -5.73
C LEU A 284 -8.99 -17.29 -6.55
N LEU A 285 -9.93 -17.12 -7.46
CA LEU A 285 -10.03 -15.94 -8.32
C LEU A 285 -10.49 -14.70 -7.57
N LEU A 286 -11.37 -14.85 -6.57
CA LEU A 286 -11.69 -13.77 -5.61
C LEU A 286 -10.44 -13.33 -4.86
N ARG A 287 -9.63 -14.28 -4.38
CA ARG A 287 -8.37 -13.98 -3.71
C ARG A 287 -7.37 -13.29 -4.63
N PHE A 288 -7.27 -13.73 -5.88
CA PHE A 288 -6.42 -13.10 -6.90
C PHE A 288 -6.82 -11.63 -7.12
N THR A 289 -8.11 -11.36 -7.30
CA THR A 289 -8.63 -9.99 -7.46
C THR A 289 -8.34 -9.12 -6.24
N GLN A 290 -8.49 -9.66 -5.03
CA GLN A 290 -8.15 -8.95 -3.80
C GLN A 290 -6.67 -8.58 -3.73
N ILE A 291 -5.78 -9.50 -4.09
CA ILE A 291 -4.32 -9.22 -4.13
C ILE A 291 -4.00 -8.11 -5.14
N LEU A 292 -4.66 -8.08 -6.29
CA LEU A 292 -4.48 -6.98 -7.27
C LEU A 292 -4.90 -5.62 -6.70
N VAL A 293 -6.01 -5.57 -5.97
CA VAL A 293 -6.47 -4.35 -5.28
C VAL A 293 -5.47 -3.94 -4.20
N ASP A 294 -4.95 -4.89 -3.41
CA ASP A 294 -3.95 -4.63 -2.37
C ASP A 294 -2.64 -4.07 -2.98
N ILE A 295 -2.18 -4.61 -4.11
CA ILE A 295 -1.04 -4.07 -4.87
C ILE A 295 -1.30 -2.62 -5.27
N GLY A 296 -2.49 -2.33 -5.78
CA GLY A 296 -2.88 -0.98 -6.20
C GLY A 296 -2.91 0.01 -5.04
N THR A 297 -3.45 -0.37 -3.89
CA THR A 297 -3.51 0.47 -2.69
C THR A 297 -2.12 0.74 -2.11
N LEU A 298 -1.29 -0.29 -1.98
CA LEU A 298 0.11 -0.15 -1.53
C LEU A 298 0.92 0.72 -2.48
N ALA A 299 0.80 0.51 -3.80
CA ALA A 299 1.47 1.33 -4.80
C ALA A 299 1.05 2.80 -4.73
N SER A 300 -0.24 3.08 -4.50
CA SER A 300 -0.77 4.44 -4.34
C SER A 300 -0.25 5.10 -3.07
N ALA A 301 -0.18 4.35 -1.96
CA ALA A 301 0.34 4.84 -0.71
C ALA A 301 1.85 5.19 -0.79
N PHE A 302 2.63 4.43 -1.56
CA PHE A 302 4.03 4.76 -1.86
C PHE A 302 4.19 6.13 -2.52
N GLU A 303 3.37 6.40 -3.54
CA GLU A 303 3.46 7.65 -4.29
C GLU A 303 2.97 8.86 -3.49
N THR A 304 2.03 8.68 -2.57
CA THR A 304 1.56 9.74 -1.68
C THR A 304 2.67 10.24 -0.75
N ARG A 305 3.68 9.41 -0.48
CA ARG A 305 4.84 9.77 0.34
C ARG A 305 6.01 10.38 -0.44
N ARG A 306 5.91 10.45 -1.75
CA ARG A 306 6.94 11.04 -2.61
C ARG A 306 7.31 12.49 -2.26
N PRO A 307 6.36 13.41 -1.96
CA PRO A 307 6.69 14.78 -1.61
C PRO A 307 7.55 14.91 -0.34
N VAL A 308 7.38 13.96 0.61
CA VAL A 308 8.18 13.92 1.83
C VAL A 308 9.64 13.55 1.52
N LEU A 309 9.85 12.62 0.59
CA LEU A 309 11.17 12.25 0.13
C LEU A 309 11.85 13.39 -0.63
N ASP A 310 11.10 14.07 -1.51
CA ASP A 310 11.62 15.22 -2.24
C ASP A 310 12.03 16.36 -1.26
N LEU A 311 11.24 16.62 -0.22
CA LEU A 311 11.56 17.57 0.84
C LEU A 311 12.84 17.17 1.62
N SER A 312 13.02 15.88 1.92
CA SER A 312 14.21 15.41 2.62
C SER A 312 15.48 15.61 1.79
N HIS A 313 15.41 15.45 0.46
CA HIS A 313 16.50 15.74 -0.46
C HIS A 313 16.77 17.24 -0.66
N GLU A 314 15.76 18.09 -0.53
CA GLU A 314 15.94 19.55 -0.63
C GLU A 314 16.68 20.12 0.59
N ILE A 315 16.53 19.47 1.75
CA ILE A 315 17.15 19.91 3.01
C ILE A 315 18.59 19.36 3.14
N LEU A 316 18.87 18.18 2.59
CA LEU A 316 20.20 17.56 2.57
C LEU A 316 21.08 18.10 1.45
#